data_cb0c207357430a3ac84043b06a33fede
#
_entry.id   cb0c207357430a3ac84043b06a33fede
#
_cell.length_a   1.000
_cell.length_b   1.000
_cell.length_c   1.000
_cell.angle_alpha   90.00
_cell.angle_beta   90.00
_cell.angle_gamma   90.00
#
_symmetry.space_group_name_H-M   'P 1'
#
loop_
_entity.id
_entity.type
_entity.pdbx_description
1 polymer ?
#
loop_
_entity_poly.entity_id
_entity_poly.type
_entity_poly.pdbx_seq_one_letter_code
_entity_poly.pdbx_strand_id
1 'polypeptide(L)'
;MKNDSVLSSTVYPSWHPRLPYVVFSSNKTGQVFHMLDTEKIEVLDWASDLVFYDVKRNVIRNILQTQSDFETFPCWSPDGKKVYYTCATVKELESLPDSLKIGFVKMNYRNLHYNVMSIDFDEKTQTFGTPVVEVDCASQNKSASVPRVSPDGRYLLFTLGDFGQFHIWHRSADLYIKDLKSGKVFPLTQANSKDTESFHCWSSNGRWIAFTSRRDDGSFTRLYLSYFDKEGKEHKAFIMPQQDPMQNVLLLKSYNVPEMTRDAVTYSAEDFKKVIYGKEEHAVKYEQNNNQ
;
A
#
# COMPACT_ATOMS: atom_id res chain seq x y z
N MET A 1 0.54 -11.25 -16.41
CA MET A 1 1.40 -10.35 -17.21
C MET A 1 2.80 -10.92 -17.16
N LYS A 2 3.41 -11.18 -18.30
CA LYS A 2 4.84 -11.54 -18.39
C LYS A 2 5.50 -10.48 -19.28
N ASN A 3 6.44 -9.75 -18.71
CA ASN A 3 7.30 -8.84 -19.45
C ASN A 3 8.61 -8.69 -18.68
N ASP A 4 9.73 -8.92 -19.36
CA ASP A 4 11.07 -8.88 -18.77
C ASP A 4 11.55 -7.44 -18.47
N SER A 5 10.78 -6.44 -18.89
CA SER A 5 11.09 -5.03 -18.65
C SER A 5 10.54 -4.48 -17.33
N VAL A 6 9.74 -5.25 -16.58
CA VAL A 6 9.37 -4.94 -15.20
C VAL A 6 10.18 -5.81 -14.26
N LEU A 7 10.39 -5.33 -13.03
CA LEU A 7 11.35 -5.95 -12.11
C LEU A 7 11.04 -7.42 -11.80
N SER A 8 9.80 -7.72 -11.40
CA SER A 8 9.46 -9.06 -10.91
C SER A 8 7.96 -9.21 -10.69
N SER A 9 7.55 -9.41 -9.43
CA SER A 9 6.16 -9.58 -9.05
C SER A 9 5.39 -8.27 -9.17
N THR A 10 4.15 -8.35 -9.64
CA THR A 10 3.22 -7.22 -9.67
C THR A 10 2.32 -7.29 -8.46
N VAL A 11 2.30 -6.22 -7.65
CA VAL A 11 1.59 -6.16 -6.37
C VAL A 11 0.85 -4.83 -6.21
N TYR A 12 -0.10 -4.80 -5.30
CA TYR A 12 -0.84 -3.59 -4.90
C TYR A 12 -1.50 -2.84 -6.06
N PRO A 13 -2.34 -3.50 -6.90
CA PRO A 13 -3.00 -2.84 -8.01
C PRO A 13 -3.99 -1.80 -7.50
N SER A 14 -3.98 -0.64 -8.15
CA SER A 14 -4.96 0.43 -7.94
C SER A 14 -5.59 0.80 -9.27
N TRP A 15 -6.92 0.62 -9.37
CA TRP A 15 -7.68 0.97 -10.56
C TRP A 15 -7.98 2.46 -10.60
N HIS A 16 -7.80 3.06 -11.77
CA HIS A 16 -8.26 4.42 -12.03
C HIS A 16 -9.80 4.49 -11.87
N PRO A 17 -10.35 5.52 -11.19
CA PRO A 17 -11.76 5.55 -10.81
C PRO A 17 -12.74 5.57 -12.00
N ARG A 18 -12.30 5.95 -13.21
CA ARG A 18 -13.17 6.10 -14.39
C ARG A 18 -12.64 5.46 -15.67
N LEU A 19 -11.33 5.35 -15.79
CA LEU A 19 -10.66 4.91 -17.02
C LEU A 19 -10.11 3.49 -16.85
N PRO A 20 -9.92 2.74 -17.93
CA PRO A 20 -9.39 1.37 -17.87
C PRO A 20 -7.86 1.37 -17.68
N TYR A 21 -7.40 2.03 -16.64
CA TYR A 21 -6.01 2.13 -16.25
C TYR A 21 -5.78 1.52 -14.88
N VAL A 22 -4.65 0.88 -14.73
CA VAL A 22 -4.19 0.34 -13.44
C VAL A 22 -2.79 0.83 -13.16
N VAL A 23 -2.55 1.28 -11.93
CA VAL A 23 -1.19 1.47 -11.42
C VAL A 23 -0.93 0.38 -10.40
N PHE A 24 0.25 -0.22 -10.45
CA PHE A 24 0.69 -1.22 -9.48
C PHE A 24 2.18 -1.03 -9.21
N SER A 25 2.69 -1.65 -8.18
CA SER A 25 4.13 -1.73 -7.99
C SER A 25 4.70 -3.07 -8.45
N SER A 26 5.90 -3.05 -8.96
CA SER A 26 6.67 -4.23 -9.35
C SER A 26 7.85 -4.36 -8.40
N ASN A 27 7.84 -5.39 -7.55
CA ASN A 27 8.71 -5.49 -6.39
C ASN A 27 9.62 -6.73 -6.45
N LYS A 28 10.88 -6.56 -6.04
CA LYS A 28 11.76 -7.65 -5.63
C LYS A 28 11.73 -7.73 -4.12
N THR A 29 10.99 -8.68 -3.58
CA THR A 29 10.66 -8.79 -2.16
C THR A 29 11.33 -9.98 -1.50
N GLY A 30 11.71 -9.85 -0.25
CA GLY A 30 12.20 -10.93 0.58
C GLY A 30 11.67 -10.86 2.01
N GLN A 31 11.87 -11.93 2.75
CA GLN A 31 11.51 -12.03 4.15
C GLN A 31 12.73 -12.31 5.02
N VAL A 32 12.70 -11.77 6.23
CA VAL A 32 13.66 -12.09 7.30
C VAL A 32 12.85 -12.50 8.53
N PHE A 33 13.30 -13.56 9.20
CA PHE A 33 12.71 -14.03 10.45
C PHE A 33 13.67 -13.75 11.60
N HIS A 34 13.19 -13.08 12.65
CA HIS A 34 13.96 -12.71 13.83
C HIS A 34 13.54 -13.56 15.03
N MET A 35 14.48 -14.29 15.61
CA MET A 35 14.19 -15.13 16.78
C MET A 35 14.10 -14.31 18.08
N LEU A 36 14.90 -13.26 18.20
CA LEU A 36 15.09 -12.49 19.44
C LEU A 36 14.41 -11.10 19.40
N ASP A 37 14.00 -10.63 18.23
CA ASP A 37 13.36 -9.32 18.08
C ASP A 37 11.88 -9.33 18.50
N THR A 38 11.34 -8.13 18.77
CA THR A 38 9.91 -7.92 19.00
C THR A 38 9.13 -8.21 17.73
N GLU A 39 9.61 -7.67 16.60
CA GLU A 39 9.11 -7.96 15.26
C GLU A 39 9.72 -9.26 14.78
N LYS A 40 8.91 -10.33 14.74
CA LYS A 40 9.36 -11.68 14.36
C LYS A 40 9.55 -11.87 12.88
N ILE A 41 8.84 -11.08 12.09
CA ILE A 41 8.82 -11.16 10.63
C ILE A 41 9.08 -9.77 10.06
N GLU A 42 10.03 -9.67 9.14
CA GLU A 42 10.25 -8.48 8.33
C GLU A 42 10.08 -8.84 6.86
N VAL A 43 9.28 -8.07 6.15
CA VAL A 43 9.12 -8.14 4.69
C VAL A 43 9.70 -6.86 4.11
N LEU A 44 10.68 -7.01 3.25
CA LEU A 44 11.42 -5.89 2.68
C LEU A 44 11.58 -6.03 1.16
N ASP A 45 11.58 -4.91 0.49
CA ASP A 45 11.94 -4.81 -0.92
C ASP A 45 13.41 -4.37 -1.04
N TRP A 46 14.11 -4.87 -2.08
CA TRP A 46 15.42 -4.35 -2.47
C TRP A 46 15.43 -3.74 -3.88
N ALA A 47 14.27 -3.70 -4.52
CA ALA A 47 13.91 -2.91 -5.68
C ALA A 47 12.40 -2.87 -5.81
N SER A 48 11.82 -1.71 -6.07
CA SER A 48 10.41 -1.60 -6.43
C SER A 48 10.17 -0.35 -7.26
N ASP A 49 9.38 -0.50 -8.35
CA ASP A 49 9.03 0.56 -9.28
C ASP A 49 7.51 0.66 -9.43
N LEU A 50 7.00 1.86 -9.73
CA LEU A 50 5.62 2.05 -10.13
C LEU A 50 5.44 1.81 -11.63
N VAL A 51 4.43 1.02 -11.96
CA VAL A 51 4.08 0.64 -13.33
C VAL A 51 2.64 1.05 -13.64
N PHE A 52 2.45 1.65 -14.81
CA PHE A 52 1.16 1.98 -15.39
C PHE A 52 0.77 0.95 -16.44
N TYR A 53 -0.50 0.53 -16.42
CA TYR A 53 -1.08 -0.40 -17.37
C TYR A 53 -2.33 0.20 -18.02
N ASP A 54 -2.29 0.39 -19.34
CA ASP A 54 -3.45 0.67 -20.17
C ASP A 54 -4.10 -0.66 -20.59
N VAL A 55 -5.21 -0.99 -19.96
CA VAL A 55 -5.92 -2.27 -20.18
C VAL A 55 -6.45 -2.39 -21.61
N LYS A 56 -6.95 -1.30 -22.21
CA LYS A 56 -7.50 -1.33 -23.57
C LYS A 56 -6.42 -1.55 -24.63
N ARG A 57 -5.27 -0.90 -24.48
CA ARG A 57 -4.15 -1.03 -25.42
C ARG A 57 -3.31 -2.26 -25.13
N ASN A 58 -3.50 -2.88 -23.96
CA ASN A 58 -2.68 -3.96 -23.41
C ASN A 58 -1.19 -3.59 -23.37
N VAL A 59 -0.91 -2.40 -22.80
CA VAL A 59 0.43 -1.79 -22.76
C VAL A 59 0.79 -1.45 -21.32
N ILE A 60 2.02 -1.77 -20.93
CA ILE A 60 2.62 -1.33 -19.67
C ILE A 60 3.82 -0.42 -19.90
N ARG A 61 4.07 0.47 -18.94
CA ARG A 61 5.29 1.27 -18.86
C ARG A 61 5.58 1.63 -17.41
N ASN A 62 6.84 1.86 -17.09
CA ASN A 62 7.20 2.39 -15.78
C ASN A 62 6.72 3.85 -15.67
N ILE A 63 6.19 4.21 -14.50
CA ILE A 63 5.88 5.62 -14.17
C ILE A 63 7.17 6.29 -13.74
N LEU A 64 7.85 5.66 -12.80
CA LEU A 64 9.15 6.03 -12.26
C LEU A 64 10.04 4.79 -12.30
N GLN A 65 11.31 5.02 -12.57
CA GLN A 65 12.32 3.98 -12.55
C GLN A 65 13.64 4.58 -12.08
N THR A 66 14.02 4.23 -10.87
CA THR A 66 15.28 4.66 -10.27
C THR A 66 16.06 3.47 -9.74
N GLN A 67 17.34 3.64 -9.43
CA GLN A 67 18.15 2.58 -8.85
C GLN A 67 18.15 2.58 -7.32
N SER A 68 17.76 3.70 -6.74
CA SER A 68 17.86 3.98 -5.30
C SER A 68 16.51 4.18 -4.61
N ASP A 69 15.44 4.40 -5.37
CA ASP A 69 14.12 4.62 -4.81
C ASP A 69 13.29 3.32 -4.81
N PHE A 70 12.52 3.13 -3.75
CA PHE A 70 11.60 2.02 -3.60
C PHE A 70 10.18 2.56 -3.57
N GLU A 71 9.51 2.60 -4.73
CA GLU A 71 8.15 3.08 -4.86
C GLU A 71 7.16 1.93 -4.72
N THR A 72 6.17 2.06 -3.83
CA THR A 72 5.19 1.00 -3.57
C THR A 72 3.84 1.54 -3.08
N PHE A 73 2.84 0.67 -2.97
CA PHE A 73 1.48 0.97 -2.50
C PHE A 73 0.77 2.11 -3.25
N PRO A 74 0.69 2.08 -4.59
CA PRO A 74 0.00 3.15 -5.31
C PRO A 74 -1.50 3.19 -4.99
N CYS A 75 -2.05 4.41 -4.99
CA CYS A 75 -3.47 4.68 -4.82
C CYS A 75 -3.89 5.88 -5.66
N TRP A 76 -4.85 5.71 -6.55
CA TRP A 76 -5.44 6.82 -7.28
C TRP A 76 -6.23 7.76 -6.38
N SER A 77 -6.14 9.06 -6.67
CA SER A 77 -7.12 10.02 -6.15
C SER A 77 -8.51 9.73 -6.73
N PRO A 78 -9.61 10.06 -6.00
CA PRO A 78 -10.98 9.80 -6.48
C PRO A 78 -11.33 10.53 -7.78
N ASP A 79 -10.64 11.62 -8.11
CA ASP A 79 -10.80 12.35 -9.37
C ASP A 79 -9.92 11.80 -10.51
N GLY A 80 -9.04 10.82 -10.22
CA GLY A 80 -8.14 10.19 -11.19
C GLY A 80 -6.98 11.04 -11.68
N LYS A 81 -6.73 12.20 -11.08
CA LYS A 81 -5.71 13.14 -11.55
C LYS A 81 -4.37 13.03 -10.82
N LYS A 82 -4.30 12.20 -9.80
CA LYS A 82 -3.11 12.04 -8.96
C LYS A 82 -2.98 10.60 -8.50
N VAL A 83 -1.75 10.12 -8.41
CA VAL A 83 -1.42 8.85 -7.74
C VAL A 83 -0.65 9.17 -6.47
N TYR A 84 -1.12 8.67 -5.33
CA TYR A 84 -0.40 8.65 -4.07
C TYR A 84 0.31 7.31 -3.93
N TYR A 85 1.50 7.31 -3.32
CA TYR A 85 2.30 6.11 -3.12
C TYR A 85 3.28 6.33 -1.96
N THR A 86 4.04 5.32 -1.57
CA THR A 86 5.14 5.47 -0.63
C THR A 86 6.47 5.23 -1.31
N CYS A 87 7.51 5.94 -0.87
CA CYS A 87 8.84 5.85 -1.44
C CYS A 87 9.91 5.99 -0.35
N ALA A 88 10.89 5.07 -0.38
CA ALA A 88 12.13 5.18 0.39
C ALA A 88 13.30 5.33 -0.57
N THR A 89 14.25 6.23 -0.27
CA THR A 89 15.48 6.43 -1.06
C THR A 89 16.68 5.83 -0.33
N VAL A 90 17.41 4.94 -1.00
CA VAL A 90 18.61 4.26 -0.49
C VAL A 90 19.75 4.47 -1.48
N LYS A 91 20.40 5.62 -1.41
CA LYS A 91 21.43 6.06 -2.38
C LYS A 91 22.62 5.12 -2.48
N GLU A 92 22.94 4.40 -1.42
CA GLU A 92 24.02 3.44 -1.38
C GLU A 92 23.86 2.31 -2.43
N LEU A 93 22.61 2.02 -2.82
CA LEU A 93 22.32 0.97 -3.80
C LEU A 93 22.78 1.33 -5.23
N GLU A 94 22.96 2.62 -5.54
CA GLU A 94 23.43 3.06 -6.86
C GLU A 94 24.85 2.56 -7.16
N SER A 95 25.68 2.43 -6.11
CA SER A 95 27.06 1.98 -6.20
C SER A 95 27.24 0.48 -6.04
N LEU A 96 26.18 -0.26 -5.64
CA LEU A 96 26.28 -1.69 -5.34
C LEU A 96 25.91 -2.57 -6.54
N PRO A 97 26.66 -3.64 -6.80
CA PRO A 97 26.23 -4.69 -7.72
C PRO A 97 24.93 -5.33 -7.25
N ASP A 98 24.05 -5.75 -8.18
CA ASP A 98 22.74 -6.33 -7.87
C ASP A 98 22.82 -7.54 -6.92
N SER A 99 23.89 -8.35 -7.03
CA SER A 99 24.12 -9.49 -6.15
C SER A 99 24.31 -9.14 -4.68
N LEU A 100 24.68 -7.89 -4.36
CA LEU A 100 24.89 -7.42 -2.99
C LEU A 100 23.72 -6.60 -2.44
N LYS A 101 22.82 -6.10 -3.30
CA LYS A 101 21.72 -5.22 -2.87
C LYS A 101 20.82 -5.84 -1.81
N ILE A 102 20.39 -7.09 -2.00
CA ILE A 102 19.55 -7.79 -1.03
C ILE A 102 20.24 -7.94 0.33
N GLY A 103 21.54 -8.27 0.33
CA GLY A 103 22.32 -8.39 1.57
C GLY A 103 22.41 -7.07 2.30
N PHE A 104 22.69 -5.99 1.56
CA PHE A 104 22.73 -4.62 2.12
C PHE A 104 21.41 -4.23 2.76
N VAL A 105 20.29 -4.39 2.06
CA VAL A 105 18.97 -4.04 2.58
C VAL A 105 18.62 -4.87 3.80
N LYS A 106 18.89 -6.18 3.80
CA LYS A 106 18.66 -7.06 4.96
C LYS A 106 19.45 -6.64 6.20
N MET A 107 20.64 -6.12 6.03
CA MET A 107 21.48 -5.64 7.15
C MET A 107 21.05 -4.26 7.65
N ASN A 108 20.37 -3.46 6.81
CA ASN A 108 20.02 -2.06 7.08
C ASN A 108 18.50 -1.82 7.11
N TYR A 109 17.66 -2.86 7.21
CA TYR A 109 16.21 -2.73 7.08
C TYR A 109 15.56 -1.74 8.05
N ARG A 110 16.13 -1.53 9.25
CA ARG A 110 15.66 -0.54 10.22
C ARG A 110 15.92 0.91 9.81
N ASN A 111 16.75 1.13 8.80
CA ASN A 111 17.04 2.46 8.24
C ASN A 111 16.20 2.76 6.99
N LEU A 112 15.27 1.86 6.64
CA LEU A 112 14.35 2.08 5.53
C LEU A 112 13.17 2.92 6.02
N HIS A 113 13.10 4.16 5.58
CA HIS A 113 12.03 5.10 5.93
C HIS A 113 11.32 5.58 4.68
N TYR A 114 10.04 5.24 4.57
CA TYR A 114 9.21 5.58 3.43
C TYR A 114 8.42 6.87 3.69
N ASN A 115 8.54 7.81 2.79
CA ASN A 115 7.70 9.01 2.72
C ASN A 115 6.38 8.72 2.03
N VAL A 116 5.33 9.49 2.30
CA VAL A 116 4.14 9.53 1.46
C VAL A 116 4.39 10.52 0.34
N MET A 117 4.24 10.04 -0.89
CA MET A 117 4.48 10.79 -2.13
C MET A 117 3.20 10.92 -2.94
N SER A 118 3.21 11.86 -3.87
CA SER A 118 2.21 11.96 -4.93
C SER A 118 2.83 12.33 -6.26
N ILE A 119 2.13 12.00 -7.34
CA ILE A 119 2.49 12.40 -8.70
C ILE A 119 1.20 12.71 -9.47
N ASP A 120 1.19 13.85 -10.17
CA ASP A 120 0.05 14.24 -10.99
C ASP A 120 -0.05 13.38 -12.26
N PHE A 121 -1.27 13.20 -12.74
CA PHE A 121 -1.58 12.47 -13.96
C PHE A 121 -2.44 13.32 -14.90
N ASP A 122 -2.00 13.50 -16.14
CA ASP A 122 -2.79 14.09 -17.20
C ASP A 122 -3.51 13.00 -18.02
N GLU A 123 -4.82 12.94 -17.91
CA GLU A 123 -5.66 11.95 -18.61
C GLU A 123 -5.61 12.07 -20.14
N LYS A 124 -5.36 13.28 -20.68
CA LYS A 124 -5.36 13.54 -22.13
C LYS A 124 -4.08 13.07 -22.79
N THR A 125 -2.96 13.36 -22.16
CA THR A 125 -1.63 12.99 -22.66
C THR A 125 -1.16 11.65 -22.12
N GLN A 126 -1.83 11.13 -21.07
CA GLN A 126 -1.44 9.95 -20.30
C GLN A 126 -0.03 10.08 -19.72
N THR A 127 0.37 11.28 -19.33
CA THR A 127 1.68 11.55 -18.75
C THR A 127 1.61 11.77 -17.25
N PHE A 128 2.69 11.43 -16.58
CA PHE A 128 2.88 11.69 -15.16
C PHE A 128 3.79 12.92 -14.97
N GLY A 129 3.50 13.69 -13.93
CA GLY A 129 4.27 14.87 -13.56
C GLY A 129 5.53 14.56 -12.77
N THR A 130 5.98 15.50 -11.97
CA THR A 130 7.12 15.34 -11.06
C THR A 130 6.63 14.85 -9.67
N PRO A 131 7.32 13.89 -9.03
CA PRO A 131 7.02 13.45 -7.67
C PRO A 131 7.06 14.59 -6.65
N VAL A 132 6.10 14.59 -5.72
CA VAL A 132 5.99 15.55 -4.63
C VAL A 132 5.93 14.80 -3.30
N VAL A 133 6.69 15.26 -2.31
CA VAL A 133 6.60 14.75 -0.94
C VAL A 133 5.34 15.28 -0.27
N GLU A 134 4.40 14.41 0.05
CA GLU A 134 3.17 14.76 0.76
C GLU A 134 3.36 14.74 2.28
N VAL A 135 4.04 13.71 2.79
CA VAL A 135 4.41 13.62 4.20
C VAL A 135 5.85 13.16 4.29
N ASP A 136 6.70 14.01 4.85
CA ASP A 136 8.10 13.69 5.13
C ASP A 136 8.22 12.91 6.44
N CYS A 137 8.16 11.60 6.34
CA CYS A 137 8.28 10.67 7.46
C CYS A 137 9.74 10.36 7.77
N ALA A 138 10.57 10.25 6.72
CA ALA A 138 11.97 9.86 6.85
C ALA A 138 12.79 10.86 7.69
N SER A 139 12.54 12.16 7.55
CA SER A 139 13.20 13.18 8.40
C SER A 139 12.88 13.06 9.89
N GLN A 140 11.80 12.35 10.22
CA GLN A 140 11.35 12.09 11.60
C GLN A 140 11.72 10.68 12.09
N ASN A 141 12.54 9.95 11.35
CA ASN A 141 12.86 8.53 11.58
C ASN A 141 11.59 7.67 11.68
N LYS A 142 10.62 7.95 10.80
CA LYS A 142 9.36 7.24 10.66
C LYS A 142 9.19 6.75 9.24
N SER A 143 8.28 5.80 9.08
CA SER A 143 8.03 5.16 7.79
C SER A 143 6.55 4.99 7.55
N ALA A 144 6.09 5.36 6.35
CA ALA A 144 4.69 5.27 5.97
C ALA A 144 4.42 4.09 5.04
N SER A 145 3.18 3.58 5.07
CA SER A 145 2.69 2.60 4.09
C SER A 145 1.21 2.76 3.80
N VAL A 146 0.78 2.13 2.69
CA VAL A 146 -0.63 1.94 2.30
C VAL A 146 -1.43 3.25 2.28
N PRO A 147 -1.04 4.28 1.52
CA PRO A 147 -1.83 5.50 1.41
C PRO A 147 -3.19 5.21 0.77
N ARG A 148 -4.27 5.80 1.31
CA ARG A 148 -5.65 5.67 0.81
C ARG A 148 -6.37 7.01 0.91
N VAL A 149 -6.79 7.55 -0.21
CA VAL A 149 -7.55 8.82 -0.25
C VAL A 149 -9.02 8.56 0.05
N SER A 150 -9.64 9.41 0.88
CA SER A 150 -11.07 9.35 1.12
C SER A 150 -11.87 9.64 -0.16
N PRO A 151 -13.10 9.09 -0.31
CA PRO A 151 -13.89 9.24 -1.54
C PRO A 151 -14.21 10.69 -1.93
N ASP A 152 -14.21 11.61 -0.97
CA ASP A 152 -14.39 13.05 -1.21
C ASP A 152 -13.08 13.79 -1.58
N GLY A 153 -11.95 13.08 -1.60
CA GLY A 153 -10.64 13.63 -1.94
C GLY A 153 -10.01 14.51 -0.85
N ARG A 154 -10.60 14.58 0.33
CA ARG A 154 -10.14 15.50 1.39
C ARG A 154 -9.07 14.91 2.29
N TYR A 155 -9.16 13.63 2.60
CA TYR A 155 -8.30 12.99 3.60
C TYR A 155 -7.43 11.90 2.98
N LEU A 156 -6.17 11.89 3.35
CA LEU A 156 -5.22 10.83 3.01
C LEU A 156 -4.92 10.03 4.27
N LEU A 157 -5.44 8.80 4.31
CA LEU A 157 -5.22 7.83 5.38
C LEU A 157 -3.98 6.99 5.04
N PHE A 158 -3.11 6.75 6.01
CA PHE A 158 -1.92 5.91 5.85
C PHE A 158 -1.52 5.29 7.19
N THR A 159 -0.72 4.24 7.15
CA THR A 159 -0.06 3.69 8.34
C THR A 159 1.30 4.35 8.52
N LEU A 160 1.66 4.69 9.76
CA LEU A 160 2.97 5.22 10.15
C LEU A 160 3.59 4.31 11.21
N GLY A 161 4.77 3.80 10.95
CA GLY A 161 5.57 3.00 11.88
C GLY A 161 6.99 3.55 12.04
N ASP A 162 7.84 2.79 12.70
CA ASP A 162 9.22 3.22 12.95
C ASP A 162 10.12 3.05 11.73
N PHE A 163 9.97 1.98 10.96
CA PHE A 163 10.77 1.68 9.78
C PHE A 163 10.02 0.73 8.85
N GLY A 164 10.57 0.48 7.66
CA GLY A 164 10.05 -0.49 6.70
C GLY A 164 8.73 -0.09 6.06
N GLN A 165 8.08 -1.03 5.41
CA GLN A 165 6.83 -0.79 4.68
C GLN A 165 5.71 -1.81 5.00
N PHE A 166 6.03 -2.99 5.54
CA PHE A 166 5.07 -4.06 5.78
C PHE A 166 4.57 -4.04 7.23
N HIS A 167 3.97 -2.93 7.60
CA HIS A 167 3.67 -2.53 8.96
C HIS A 167 2.72 -3.44 9.73
N ILE A 168 2.05 -4.38 9.09
CA ILE A 168 1.17 -5.33 9.78
C ILE A 168 1.91 -6.20 10.81
N TRP A 169 3.24 -6.27 10.71
CA TRP A 169 4.10 -6.98 11.66
C TRP A 169 4.76 -6.08 12.70
N HIS A 170 4.64 -4.75 12.57
CA HIS A 170 5.32 -3.77 13.41
C HIS A 170 4.38 -3.22 14.49
N ARG A 171 4.70 -3.44 15.76
CA ARG A 171 3.87 -2.97 16.89
C ARG A 171 3.75 -1.46 16.99
N SER A 172 4.71 -0.74 16.43
CA SER A 172 4.72 0.73 16.39
C SER A 172 3.82 1.33 15.31
N ALA A 173 3.13 0.49 14.54
CA ALA A 173 2.37 0.93 13.39
C ALA A 173 0.96 1.39 13.77
N ASP A 174 0.69 2.67 13.53
CA ASP A 174 -0.55 3.39 13.81
C ASP A 174 -1.17 3.98 12.56
N LEU A 175 -2.49 4.19 12.57
CA LEU A 175 -3.20 4.91 11.52
C LEU A 175 -3.08 6.42 11.71
N TYR A 176 -2.76 7.11 10.61
CA TYR A 176 -2.64 8.57 10.54
C TYR A 176 -3.46 9.11 9.37
N ILE A 177 -3.89 10.36 9.51
CA ILE A 177 -4.55 11.12 8.45
C ILE A 177 -3.80 12.41 8.17
N LYS A 178 -3.64 12.73 6.87
CA LYS A 178 -3.37 14.08 6.40
C LYS A 178 -4.67 14.68 5.85
N ASP A 179 -5.10 15.81 6.39
CA ASP A 179 -6.13 16.65 5.74
C ASP A 179 -5.46 17.38 4.57
N LEU A 180 -5.79 16.98 3.34
CA LEU A 180 -5.18 17.51 2.12
C LEU A 180 -5.50 18.98 1.86
N LYS A 181 -6.55 19.52 2.50
CA LYS A 181 -6.93 20.93 2.41
C LYS A 181 -6.08 21.81 3.32
N SER A 182 -5.88 21.38 4.57
CA SER A 182 -5.12 22.16 5.56
C SER A 182 -3.64 21.77 5.65
N GLY A 183 -3.25 20.62 5.11
CA GLY A 183 -1.92 20.04 5.25
C GLY A 183 -1.64 19.40 6.61
N LYS A 184 -2.59 19.47 7.55
CA LYS A 184 -2.40 18.93 8.92
C LYS A 184 -2.35 17.42 8.90
N VAL A 185 -1.34 16.86 9.59
CA VAL A 185 -1.18 15.41 9.85
C VAL A 185 -1.49 15.12 11.31
N PHE A 186 -2.26 14.07 11.58
CA PHE A 186 -2.63 13.67 12.94
C PHE A 186 -2.92 12.16 13.05
N PRO A 187 -2.64 11.53 14.23
CA PRO A 187 -2.97 10.14 14.48
C PRO A 187 -4.47 9.93 14.70
N LEU A 188 -4.97 8.74 14.38
CA LEU A 188 -6.32 8.30 14.73
C LEU A 188 -6.33 7.69 16.14
N THR A 189 -6.25 8.53 17.18
CA THR A 189 -6.03 8.11 18.57
C THR A 189 -7.14 7.23 19.15
N GLN A 190 -8.37 7.36 18.63
CA GLN A 190 -9.51 6.54 19.05
C GLN A 190 -9.56 5.19 18.32
N ALA A 191 -8.90 5.08 17.17
CA ALA A 191 -8.80 3.87 16.39
C ALA A 191 -7.53 3.06 16.71
N ASN A 192 -6.41 3.74 17.01
CA ASN A 192 -5.13 3.12 17.31
C ASN A 192 -5.11 2.43 18.69
N SER A 193 -4.14 1.53 18.89
CA SER A 193 -3.97 0.73 20.09
C SER A 193 -2.51 0.63 20.54
N LYS A 194 -2.15 -0.40 21.29
CA LYS A 194 -0.76 -0.71 21.71
C LYS A 194 -0.06 -1.68 20.78
N ASP A 195 -0.74 -2.15 19.75
CA ASP A 195 -0.21 -3.07 18.74
C ASP A 195 -0.56 -2.51 17.36
N THR A 196 -0.16 -3.17 16.29
CA THR A 196 -0.27 -2.66 14.93
C THR A 196 -1.70 -2.38 14.48
N GLU A 197 -1.88 -1.28 13.78
CA GLU A 197 -3.01 -0.96 12.92
C GLU A 197 -2.50 -0.72 11.50
N SER A 198 -2.98 -1.53 10.54
CA SER A 198 -2.57 -1.40 9.13
C SER A 198 -3.64 -1.97 8.20
N PHE A 199 -3.31 -2.07 6.90
CA PHE A 199 -4.21 -2.65 5.90
C PHE A 199 -5.63 -2.10 6.02
N HIS A 200 -5.79 -0.85 5.64
CA HIS A 200 -7.03 -0.09 5.83
C HIS A 200 -7.68 0.30 4.50
N CYS A 201 -8.98 0.53 4.54
CA CYS A 201 -9.74 1.10 3.43
C CYS A 201 -10.85 2.03 3.93
N TRP A 202 -11.31 2.90 3.03
CA TRP A 202 -12.48 3.75 3.23
C TRP A 202 -13.75 3.07 2.72
N SER A 203 -14.86 3.29 3.43
CA SER A 203 -16.18 3.05 2.83
C SER A 203 -16.46 4.07 1.71
N SER A 204 -17.30 3.70 0.75
CA SER A 204 -17.64 4.55 -0.40
C SER A 204 -18.28 5.90 -0.05
N ASN A 205 -18.87 6.03 1.13
CA ASN A 205 -19.42 7.29 1.64
C ASN A 205 -18.43 8.10 2.51
N GLY A 206 -17.18 7.57 2.70
CA GLY A 206 -16.16 8.22 3.51
C GLY A 206 -16.48 8.32 5.01
N ARG A 207 -17.41 7.48 5.52
CA ARG A 207 -17.84 7.52 6.93
C ARG A 207 -17.30 6.39 7.78
N TRP A 208 -16.76 5.38 7.16
CA TRP A 208 -16.18 4.23 7.86
C TRP A 208 -14.76 3.96 7.36
N ILE A 209 -13.93 3.60 8.30
CA ILE A 209 -12.58 3.08 8.05
C ILE A 209 -12.60 1.63 8.53
N ALA A 210 -12.30 0.68 7.63
CA ALA A 210 -12.02 -0.69 7.98
C ALA A 210 -10.50 -0.89 7.99
N PHE A 211 -9.98 -1.61 8.96
CA PHE A 211 -8.55 -1.87 9.08
C PHE A 211 -8.30 -3.17 9.86
N THR A 212 -7.10 -3.71 9.75
CA THR A 212 -6.68 -4.87 10.53
C THR A 212 -5.78 -4.47 11.68
N SER A 213 -5.94 -5.15 12.81
CA SER A 213 -5.18 -4.91 14.02
C SER A 213 -4.83 -6.22 14.73
N ARG A 214 -3.68 -6.25 15.40
CA ARG A 214 -3.21 -7.37 16.22
C ARG A 214 -3.42 -7.13 17.71
N ARG A 215 -4.20 -6.11 18.09
CA ARG A 215 -4.42 -5.65 19.47
C ARG A 215 -4.95 -6.68 20.45
N ASP A 216 -5.60 -7.76 19.94
CA ASP A 216 -6.25 -8.77 20.80
C ASP A 216 -5.24 -9.74 21.40
N ASP A 217 -4.31 -10.24 20.56
CA ASP A 217 -3.39 -11.31 20.95
C ASP A 217 -1.92 -11.10 20.50
N GLY A 218 -1.66 -10.05 19.77
CA GLY A 218 -0.33 -9.73 19.23
C GLY A 218 0.14 -10.68 18.12
N SER A 219 -0.71 -11.58 17.64
CA SER A 219 -0.34 -12.63 16.67
C SER A 219 -1.20 -12.62 15.44
N PHE A 220 -2.52 -12.67 15.60
CA PHE A 220 -3.46 -12.72 14.49
C PHE A 220 -4.11 -11.37 14.25
N THR A 221 -4.18 -10.98 12.99
CA THR A 221 -4.91 -9.76 12.59
C THR A 221 -6.41 -10.01 12.64
N ARG A 222 -7.13 -9.07 13.26
CA ARG A 222 -8.59 -9.04 13.32
C ARG A 222 -9.08 -7.78 12.59
N LEU A 223 -10.28 -7.87 12.02
CA LEU A 223 -10.89 -6.76 11.31
C LEU A 223 -11.60 -5.83 12.28
N TYR A 224 -11.26 -4.56 12.22
CA TYR A 224 -11.84 -3.47 13.02
C TYR A 224 -12.51 -2.44 12.13
N LEU A 225 -13.50 -1.77 12.69
CA LEU A 225 -14.22 -0.66 12.08
C LEU A 225 -14.14 0.57 12.99
N SER A 226 -13.91 1.74 12.42
CA SER A 226 -14.02 3.03 13.09
C SER A 226 -14.91 3.96 12.29
N TYR A 227 -15.85 4.65 12.95
CA TYR A 227 -16.65 5.69 12.33
C TYR A 227 -15.82 6.98 12.21
N PHE A 228 -15.91 7.62 11.05
CA PHE A 228 -15.25 8.89 10.76
C PHE A 228 -16.34 9.90 10.38
N ASP A 229 -16.51 10.93 11.21
CA ASP A 229 -17.62 11.88 11.04
C ASP A 229 -17.35 12.94 9.96
N LYS A 230 -18.35 13.79 9.72
CA LYS A 230 -18.27 14.85 8.69
C LYS A 230 -17.31 15.97 9.09
N GLU A 231 -17.06 16.13 10.35
CA GLU A 231 -16.15 17.10 10.95
C GLU A 231 -14.68 16.66 10.81
N GLY A 232 -14.44 15.40 10.41
CA GLY A 232 -13.12 14.84 10.24
C GLY A 232 -12.55 14.24 11.52
N LYS A 233 -13.42 13.77 12.41
CA LYS A 233 -13.05 13.13 13.66
C LYS A 233 -13.36 11.64 13.62
N GLU A 234 -12.40 10.85 14.03
CA GLU A 234 -12.58 9.41 14.22
C GLU A 234 -13.26 9.12 15.56
N HIS A 235 -13.92 7.97 15.62
CA HIS A 235 -14.55 7.44 16.82
C HIS A 235 -13.90 6.09 17.20
N LYS A 236 -14.19 5.64 18.43
CA LYS A 236 -13.63 4.42 18.98
C LYS A 236 -13.85 3.23 18.03
N ALA A 237 -12.75 2.54 17.72
CA ALA A 237 -12.82 1.35 16.90
C ALA A 237 -13.45 0.17 17.66
N PHE A 238 -14.13 -0.70 16.93
CA PHE A 238 -14.68 -1.94 17.43
C PHE A 238 -14.40 -3.08 16.43
N ILE A 239 -14.27 -4.28 16.96
CA ILE A 239 -14.06 -5.48 16.15
C ILE A 239 -15.28 -5.74 15.26
N MET A 240 -15.05 -6.14 14.01
CA MET A 240 -16.12 -6.48 13.08
C MET A 240 -17.03 -7.55 13.71
N PRO A 241 -18.34 -7.26 13.91
CA PRO A 241 -19.26 -8.20 14.52
C PRO A 241 -19.35 -9.50 13.72
N GLN A 242 -19.36 -10.62 14.44
CA GLN A 242 -19.56 -11.95 13.90
C GLN A 242 -20.87 -12.53 14.47
N GLN A 243 -21.46 -13.48 13.78
CA GLN A 243 -22.67 -14.17 14.26
C GLN A 243 -22.40 -14.86 15.61
N ASP A 244 -21.25 -15.50 15.75
CA ASP A 244 -20.72 -15.98 17.02
C ASP A 244 -19.56 -15.06 17.46
N PRO A 245 -19.70 -14.31 18.57
CA PRO A 245 -18.64 -13.45 19.08
C PRO A 245 -17.33 -14.18 19.39
N MET A 246 -17.40 -15.47 19.73
CA MET A 246 -16.23 -16.30 20.02
C MET A 246 -15.45 -16.67 18.76
N GLN A 247 -16.02 -16.51 17.58
CA GLN A 247 -15.33 -16.84 16.33
C GLN A 247 -14.01 -16.10 16.20
N ASN A 248 -13.96 -14.80 16.53
CA ASN A 248 -12.73 -14.02 16.46
C ASN A 248 -11.65 -14.51 17.45
N VAL A 249 -12.05 -15.06 18.61
CA VAL A 249 -11.13 -15.59 19.62
C VAL A 249 -10.55 -16.94 19.19
N LEU A 250 -11.41 -17.81 18.62
CA LEU A 250 -11.06 -19.18 18.26
C LEU A 250 -10.40 -19.30 16.87
N LEU A 251 -10.51 -18.28 16.03
CA LEU A 251 -10.04 -18.32 14.66
C LEU A 251 -8.50 -18.17 14.61
N LEU A 252 -7.81 -19.26 14.27
CA LEU A 252 -6.36 -19.27 14.04
C LEU A 252 -6.01 -18.82 12.61
N LYS A 253 -6.59 -17.69 12.17
CA LYS A 253 -6.34 -17.09 10.85
C LYS A 253 -6.19 -15.57 11.00
N SER A 254 -5.36 -14.98 10.16
CA SER A 254 -5.22 -13.54 10.03
C SER A 254 -6.07 -13.03 8.88
N TYR A 255 -6.77 -11.92 9.09
CA TYR A 255 -7.35 -11.14 7.99
C TYR A 255 -6.25 -10.36 7.28
N ASN A 256 -6.38 -10.24 5.96
CA ASN A 256 -5.50 -9.42 5.12
C ASN A 256 -6.16 -8.06 4.85
N VAL A 257 -5.79 -7.37 3.77
CA VAL A 257 -6.34 -6.06 3.39
C VAL A 257 -7.86 -6.15 3.24
N PRO A 258 -8.64 -5.42 4.04
CA PRO A 258 -10.09 -5.33 3.84
C PRO A 258 -10.41 -4.44 2.63
N GLU A 259 -11.46 -4.79 1.91
CA GLU A 259 -12.03 -3.95 0.86
C GLU A 259 -13.54 -3.82 1.07
N MET A 260 -14.03 -2.58 1.14
CA MET A 260 -15.46 -2.31 1.21
C MET A 260 -16.04 -2.14 -0.19
N THR A 261 -17.00 -2.98 -0.55
CA THR A 261 -17.70 -2.93 -1.84
C THR A 261 -19.11 -2.36 -1.69
N ARG A 262 -19.64 -1.75 -2.75
CA ARG A 262 -21.03 -1.26 -2.78
C ARG A 262 -22.02 -2.40 -3.02
N ASP A 263 -21.62 -3.33 -3.89
CA ASP A 263 -22.44 -4.44 -4.33
C ASP A 263 -21.82 -5.77 -3.90
N ALA A 264 -22.61 -6.81 -3.94
CA ALA A 264 -22.13 -8.18 -3.67
C ALA A 264 -21.07 -8.59 -4.69
N VAL A 265 -20.05 -9.29 -4.22
CA VAL A 265 -19.03 -9.90 -5.09
C VAL A 265 -19.69 -11.02 -5.88
N THR A 266 -19.62 -10.93 -7.21
CA THR A 266 -20.30 -11.85 -8.14
C THR A 266 -19.42 -13.00 -8.64
N TYR A 267 -18.15 -13.00 -8.34
CA TYR A 267 -17.19 -14.04 -8.73
C TYR A 267 -16.70 -14.81 -7.50
N SER A 268 -16.35 -16.07 -7.74
CA SER A 268 -15.91 -17.03 -6.73
C SER A 268 -14.41 -17.27 -6.78
N ALA A 269 -13.86 -17.96 -5.78
CA ALA A 269 -12.47 -18.41 -5.78
C ALA A 269 -12.17 -19.35 -6.98
N GLU A 270 -13.16 -20.10 -7.46
CA GLU A 270 -13.00 -20.99 -8.62
C GLU A 270 -12.85 -20.20 -9.93
N ASP A 271 -13.46 -19.01 -10.03
CA ASP A 271 -13.28 -18.14 -11.20
C ASP A 271 -11.85 -17.61 -11.27
N PHE A 272 -11.28 -17.19 -10.15
CA PHE A 272 -9.85 -16.83 -10.06
C PHE A 272 -8.94 -18.00 -10.41
N LYS A 273 -9.23 -19.19 -9.88
CA LYS A 273 -8.45 -20.39 -10.16
C LYS A 273 -8.44 -20.72 -11.66
N LYS A 274 -9.58 -20.61 -12.34
CA LYS A 274 -9.67 -20.80 -13.80
C LYS A 274 -8.77 -19.83 -14.56
N VAL A 275 -8.71 -18.56 -14.16
CA VAL A 275 -7.84 -17.57 -14.79
C VAL A 275 -6.37 -17.85 -14.50
N ILE A 276 -6.01 -18.14 -13.25
CA ILE A 276 -4.61 -18.35 -12.84
C ILE A 276 -4.00 -19.61 -13.48
N TYR A 277 -4.77 -20.68 -13.55
CA TYR A 277 -4.33 -21.96 -14.14
C TYR A 277 -4.78 -22.16 -15.58
N GLY A 278 -5.45 -21.16 -16.18
CA GLY A 278 -5.85 -21.17 -17.58
C GLY A 278 -4.63 -21.18 -18.51
N LYS A 279 -4.85 -21.71 -19.72
CA LYS A 279 -3.81 -21.77 -20.76
C LYS A 279 -3.66 -20.47 -21.57
N GLU A 280 -4.57 -19.53 -21.40
CA GLU A 280 -4.53 -18.24 -22.11
C GLU A 280 -3.51 -17.31 -21.47
N GLU A 281 -2.41 -17.08 -22.16
CA GLU A 281 -1.42 -16.06 -21.82
C GLU A 281 -1.58 -14.88 -22.78
N HIS A 282 -1.88 -13.71 -22.24
CA HIS A 282 -1.91 -12.47 -23.01
C HIS A 282 -0.59 -11.75 -22.82
N ALA A 283 0.24 -11.74 -23.86
CA ALA A 283 1.48 -10.96 -23.85
C ALA A 283 1.15 -9.46 -23.79
N VAL A 284 1.77 -8.77 -22.86
CA VAL A 284 1.64 -7.30 -22.68
C VAL A 284 2.80 -6.62 -23.38
N LYS A 285 2.53 -5.53 -24.11
CA LYS A 285 3.58 -4.71 -24.72
C LYS A 285 4.17 -3.75 -23.69
N TYR A 286 5.48 -3.67 -23.67
CA TYR A 286 6.17 -2.64 -22.89
C TYR A 286 6.48 -1.44 -23.78
N GLU A 287 6.09 -0.24 -23.34
CA GLU A 287 6.45 1.03 -23.96
C GLU A 287 7.48 1.74 -23.08
N GLN A 288 8.61 2.16 -23.66
CA GLN A 288 9.57 3.02 -22.98
C GLN A 288 8.97 4.42 -22.82
N ASN A 289 9.23 5.07 -21.68
CA ASN A 289 8.89 6.48 -21.52
C ASN A 289 9.76 7.30 -22.47
N ASN A 290 9.15 8.02 -23.41
CA ASN A 290 9.87 8.90 -24.35
C ASN A 290 10.35 10.22 -23.72
N ASN A 291 10.25 10.35 -22.38
CA ASN A 291 10.53 11.58 -21.62
C ASN A 291 11.60 11.36 -20.52
N GLN A 292 12.65 10.60 -20.82
CA GLN A 292 13.88 10.57 -20.01
C GLN A 292 15.06 11.07 -20.82
#